data_99c1c47474e74604b564b7a45cb1724d
#
_entry.id   99c1c47474e74604b564b7a45cb1724d
#
_cell.length_a   1.000
_cell.length_b   1.000
_cell.length_c   1.000
_cell.angle_alpha   90.00
_cell.angle_beta   90.00
_cell.angle_gamma   90.00
#
_symmetry.space_group_name_H-M   'P 1'
#
loop_
_entity.id
_entity.type
_entity.pdbx_description
1 polymer ?
#
loop_
_entity_poly.entity_id
_entity_poly.type
_entity_poly.pdbx_seq_one_letter_code
_entity_poly.pdbx_strand_id
1 'polypeptide(L)'
;RAKSQWSDLWKKEDYWAIWLGFALLIAAICIFINGAPASYKETIDKSNAIMKVEAEKAPFKTIAYIQAQDAKKGVVGTNLPIAKEIKAFIASPGKWTDNPVKSMFTSQAEADAKNAANKEKAEAAKAKAESSFAAAQAAEKLAADAGYKDASLNTAAEAAIKDWTKAKADASKASAKAKPVNLFTTLPLLMVAFALFFGIGIFVMGQNLPKWACSSSW
;
A
#
# COMPACT_ATOMS: atom_id res chain seq x y z
N ARG A 1 19.83 -39.39 4.66
CA ARG A 1 18.77 -38.42 4.25
C ARG A 1 17.48 -38.90 4.89
N ALA A 2 16.94 -38.13 5.84
CA ALA A 2 15.64 -38.41 6.44
C ALA A 2 14.56 -38.38 5.36
N LYS A 3 13.76 -39.45 5.24
CA LYS A 3 12.62 -39.45 4.31
C LYS A 3 11.56 -38.47 4.82
N SER A 4 11.22 -37.50 4.00
CA SER A 4 10.13 -36.58 4.27
C SER A 4 8.81 -37.36 4.39
N GLN A 5 8.10 -37.19 5.50
CA GLN A 5 6.78 -37.80 5.74
C GLN A 5 5.68 -36.73 5.56
N TRP A 6 4.48 -37.15 5.14
CA TRP A 6 3.33 -36.27 5.01
C TRP A 6 3.00 -35.51 6.32
N SER A 7 3.31 -36.14 7.47
CA SER A 7 3.15 -35.52 8.78
C SER A 7 4.06 -34.28 9.00
N ASP A 8 5.16 -34.19 8.25
CA ASP A 8 6.10 -33.05 8.33
C ASP A 8 5.45 -31.74 7.89
N LEU A 9 4.46 -31.79 6.96
CA LEU A 9 3.69 -30.63 6.49
C LEU A 9 2.94 -29.90 7.61
N TRP A 10 2.63 -30.60 8.70
CA TRP A 10 1.86 -30.06 9.83
C TRP A 10 2.70 -29.90 11.10
N LYS A 11 3.84 -30.58 11.18
CA LYS A 11 4.67 -30.63 12.39
C LYS A 11 5.92 -29.76 12.32
N LYS A 12 6.38 -29.39 11.12
CA LYS A 12 7.58 -28.56 10.94
C LYS A 12 7.21 -27.10 10.78
N GLU A 13 7.92 -26.26 11.50
CA GLU A 13 7.73 -24.81 11.54
C GLU A 13 7.82 -24.16 10.15
N ASP A 14 8.74 -24.63 9.31
CA ASP A 14 8.93 -24.11 7.94
C ASP A 14 7.67 -24.20 7.09
N TYR A 15 6.87 -25.26 7.23
CA TYR A 15 5.64 -25.42 6.47
C TYR A 15 4.50 -24.51 6.97
N TRP A 16 4.54 -24.10 8.24
CA TRP A 16 3.55 -23.17 8.79
C TRP A 16 3.66 -21.78 8.16
N ALA A 17 4.88 -21.32 7.86
CA ALA A 17 5.08 -20.08 7.12
C ALA A 17 4.44 -20.14 5.72
N ILE A 18 4.55 -21.29 5.04
CA ILE A 18 3.93 -21.53 3.73
C ILE A 18 2.40 -21.53 3.85
N TRP A 19 1.84 -22.24 4.83
CA TRP A 19 0.39 -22.28 5.07
C TRP A 19 -0.18 -20.91 5.42
N LEU A 20 0.55 -20.14 6.24
CA LEU A 20 0.17 -18.75 6.54
C LEU A 20 0.15 -17.89 5.28
N GLY A 21 1.18 -18.01 4.44
CA GLY A 21 1.24 -17.28 3.18
C GLY A 21 0.05 -17.60 2.26
N PHE A 22 -0.29 -18.88 2.12
CA PHE A 22 -1.47 -19.31 1.36
C PHE A 22 -2.78 -18.82 1.97
N ALA A 23 -2.93 -18.88 3.28
CA ALA A 23 -4.12 -18.39 3.98
C ALA A 23 -4.33 -16.88 3.75
N LEU A 24 -3.25 -16.09 3.86
CA LEU A 24 -3.29 -14.66 3.57
C LEU A 24 -3.60 -14.36 2.11
N LEU A 25 -3.04 -15.14 1.18
CA LEU A 25 -3.33 -14.99 -0.25
C LEU A 25 -4.80 -15.28 -0.56
N ILE A 26 -5.32 -16.39 -0.04
CA ILE A 26 -6.73 -16.78 -0.22
C ILE A 26 -7.64 -15.72 0.41
N ALA A 27 -7.33 -15.24 1.61
CA ALA A 27 -8.09 -14.18 2.27
C ALA A 27 -8.10 -12.89 1.43
N ALA A 28 -6.95 -12.49 0.88
CA ALA A 28 -6.85 -11.32 0.01
C ALA A 28 -7.69 -11.48 -1.28
N ILE A 29 -7.66 -12.67 -1.90
CA ILE A 29 -8.46 -12.98 -3.09
C ILE A 29 -9.96 -12.94 -2.75
N CYS A 30 -10.37 -13.54 -1.65
CA CYS A 30 -11.76 -13.52 -1.20
C CYS A 30 -12.26 -12.10 -0.90
N ILE A 31 -11.43 -11.28 -0.24
CA ILE A 31 -11.73 -9.87 0.03
C ILE A 31 -11.88 -9.10 -1.28
N PHE A 32 -10.99 -9.33 -2.25
CA PHE A 32 -11.06 -8.66 -3.54
C PHE A 32 -12.31 -9.06 -4.32
N ILE A 33 -12.58 -10.35 -4.46
CA ILE A 33 -13.73 -10.86 -5.23
C ILE A 33 -15.06 -10.31 -4.68
N ASN A 34 -15.20 -10.27 -3.34
CA ASN A 34 -16.43 -9.80 -2.71
C ASN A 34 -16.50 -8.28 -2.52
N GLY A 35 -15.35 -7.61 -2.48
CA GLY A 35 -15.24 -6.17 -2.23
C GLY A 35 -14.86 -5.33 -3.45
N ALA A 36 -14.66 -5.94 -4.62
CA ALA A 36 -14.36 -5.19 -5.83
C ALA A 36 -15.56 -4.32 -6.24
N PRO A 37 -15.32 -3.09 -6.73
CA PRO A 37 -16.38 -2.27 -7.31
C PRO A 37 -17.06 -3.01 -8.47
N ALA A 38 -18.36 -2.83 -8.65
CA ALA A 38 -19.09 -3.47 -9.76
C ALA A 38 -18.49 -3.11 -11.13
N SER A 39 -17.91 -1.92 -11.26
CA SER A 39 -17.27 -1.41 -12.48
C SER A 39 -15.78 -1.74 -12.60
N TYR A 40 -15.20 -2.64 -11.76
CA TYR A 40 -13.75 -2.87 -11.78
C TYR A 40 -13.23 -3.33 -13.13
N LYS A 41 -13.95 -4.26 -13.77
CA LYS A 41 -13.60 -4.79 -15.10
C LYS A 41 -13.66 -3.70 -16.16
N GLU A 42 -14.73 -2.91 -16.17
CA GLU A 42 -14.88 -1.78 -17.09
C GLU A 42 -13.75 -0.74 -16.90
N THR A 43 -13.38 -0.45 -15.67
CA THR A 43 -12.27 0.46 -15.36
C THR A 43 -10.94 -0.08 -15.88
N ILE A 44 -10.69 -1.38 -15.73
CA ILE A 44 -9.48 -2.02 -16.25
C ILE A 44 -9.47 -2.00 -17.77
N ASP A 45 -10.58 -2.36 -18.43
CA ASP A 45 -10.68 -2.43 -19.89
C ASP A 45 -10.53 -1.02 -20.50
N LYS A 46 -11.21 0.00 -19.96
CA LYS A 46 -11.04 1.39 -20.38
C LYS A 46 -9.60 1.89 -20.19
N SER A 47 -8.99 1.59 -19.04
CA SER A 47 -7.61 1.98 -18.78
C SER A 47 -6.64 1.32 -19.75
N ASN A 48 -6.82 0.05 -20.07
CA ASN A 48 -6.00 -0.66 -21.04
C ASN A 48 -6.16 -0.09 -22.44
N ALA A 49 -7.38 0.26 -22.86
CA ALA A 49 -7.65 0.88 -24.16
C ALA A 49 -6.96 2.26 -24.28
N ILE A 50 -7.08 3.11 -23.27
CA ILE A 50 -6.41 4.42 -23.24
C ILE A 50 -4.89 4.25 -23.29
N MET A 51 -4.32 3.35 -22.47
CA MET A 51 -2.88 3.12 -22.45
C MET A 51 -2.36 2.64 -23.79
N LYS A 52 -3.12 1.80 -24.52
CA LYS A 52 -2.75 1.33 -25.85
C LYS A 52 -2.72 2.47 -26.87
N VAL A 53 -3.80 3.26 -26.92
CA VAL A 53 -3.90 4.41 -27.85
C VAL A 53 -2.79 5.43 -27.59
N GLU A 54 -2.55 5.76 -26.33
CA GLU A 54 -1.52 6.75 -25.98
C GLU A 54 -0.09 6.24 -26.23
N ALA A 55 0.15 4.93 -26.10
CA ALA A 55 1.45 4.33 -26.43
C ALA A 55 1.74 4.31 -27.94
N GLU A 56 0.70 4.25 -28.77
CA GLU A 56 0.83 4.33 -30.24
C GLU A 56 0.99 5.79 -30.71
N LYS A 57 0.47 6.76 -29.94
CA LYS A 57 0.43 8.18 -30.31
C LYS A 57 1.74 8.92 -30.00
N ALA A 58 2.37 8.62 -28.88
CA ALA A 58 3.54 9.35 -28.38
C ALA A 58 4.70 8.40 -28.06
N PRO A 59 5.97 8.83 -28.28
CA PRO A 59 7.15 8.02 -27.95
C PRO A 59 7.49 7.97 -26.45
N PHE A 60 6.68 8.64 -25.61
CA PHE A 60 6.79 8.66 -24.17
C PHE A 60 5.44 8.43 -23.50
N LYS A 61 5.42 8.22 -22.19
CA LYS A 61 4.17 8.04 -21.44
C LYS A 61 3.51 9.40 -21.22
N THR A 62 2.39 9.62 -21.90
CA THR A 62 1.57 10.83 -21.78
C THR A 62 0.91 10.94 -20.40
N ILE A 63 0.39 12.11 -20.08
CA ILE A 63 -0.41 12.34 -18.85
C ILE A 63 -1.61 11.38 -18.83
N ALA A 64 -2.31 11.23 -19.98
CA ALA A 64 -3.45 10.33 -20.11
C ALA A 64 -3.06 8.86 -19.87
N TYR A 65 -1.91 8.42 -20.36
CA TYR A 65 -1.37 7.09 -20.11
C TYR A 65 -1.16 6.85 -18.60
N ILE A 66 -0.53 7.81 -17.92
CA ILE A 66 -0.24 7.71 -16.47
C ILE A 66 -1.52 7.73 -15.64
N GLN A 67 -2.49 8.59 -16.00
CA GLN A 67 -3.78 8.64 -15.31
C GLN A 67 -4.55 7.32 -15.47
N ALA A 68 -4.56 6.73 -16.67
CA ALA A 68 -5.16 5.42 -16.90
C ALA A 68 -4.45 4.32 -16.11
N GLN A 69 -3.12 4.35 -16.03
CA GLN A 69 -2.34 3.42 -15.22
C GLN A 69 -2.68 3.55 -13.72
N ASP A 70 -2.84 4.78 -13.23
CA ASP A 70 -3.20 5.03 -11.84
C ASP A 70 -4.64 4.63 -11.54
N ALA A 71 -5.58 4.86 -12.45
CA ALA A 71 -6.96 4.38 -12.35
C ALA A 71 -7.01 2.84 -12.23
N LYS A 72 -6.23 2.14 -13.04
CA LYS A 72 -6.09 0.68 -12.98
C LYS A 72 -5.50 0.20 -11.64
N LYS A 73 -4.46 0.88 -11.12
CA LYS A 73 -3.87 0.57 -9.81
C LYS A 73 -4.79 0.92 -8.65
N GLY A 74 -5.68 1.90 -8.83
CA GLY A 74 -6.65 2.35 -7.84
C GLY A 74 -7.83 1.40 -7.64
N VAL A 75 -8.00 0.39 -8.49
CA VAL A 75 -9.03 -0.63 -8.31
C VAL A 75 -8.64 -1.53 -7.15
N VAL A 76 -9.34 -1.38 -6.03
CA VAL A 76 -9.09 -2.12 -4.80
C VAL A 76 -10.39 -2.66 -4.22
N GLY A 77 -10.34 -3.81 -3.56
CA GLY A 77 -11.48 -4.42 -2.89
C GLY A 77 -11.87 -3.71 -1.59
N THR A 78 -12.26 -2.43 -1.68
CA THR A 78 -12.53 -1.59 -0.50
C THR A 78 -14.01 -1.49 -0.13
N ASN A 79 -14.90 -2.11 -0.90
CA ASN A 79 -16.35 -2.04 -0.66
C ASN A 79 -16.82 -2.92 0.52
N LEU A 80 -16.01 -3.86 0.96
CA LEU A 80 -16.28 -4.62 2.18
C LEU A 80 -15.99 -3.77 3.42
N PRO A 81 -16.92 -3.67 4.38
CA PRO A 81 -16.68 -2.98 5.65
C PRO A 81 -15.41 -3.48 6.35
N ILE A 82 -15.21 -4.79 6.38
CA ILE A 82 -14.07 -5.44 7.00
C ILE A 82 -12.72 -5.05 6.35
N ALA A 83 -12.71 -4.65 5.08
CA ALA A 83 -11.49 -4.23 4.40
C ALA A 83 -10.89 -2.94 5.01
N LYS A 84 -11.74 -2.02 5.48
CA LYS A 84 -11.31 -0.81 6.19
C LYS A 84 -10.71 -1.13 7.55
N GLU A 85 -11.32 -2.06 8.27
CA GLU A 85 -10.87 -2.51 9.59
C GLU A 85 -9.56 -3.26 9.48
N ILE A 86 -9.42 -4.18 8.52
CA ILE A 86 -8.17 -4.89 8.24
C ILE A 86 -7.06 -3.88 7.88
N LYS A 87 -7.36 -2.90 7.02
CA LYS A 87 -6.39 -1.87 6.64
C LYS A 87 -5.96 -1.00 7.83
N ALA A 88 -6.88 -0.67 8.73
CA ALA A 88 -6.55 0.04 9.98
C ALA A 88 -5.72 -0.84 10.91
N PHE A 89 -6.04 -2.13 10.99
CA PHE A 89 -5.38 -3.13 11.82
C PHE A 89 -3.92 -3.40 11.40
N ILE A 90 -3.65 -3.49 10.09
CA ILE A 90 -2.29 -3.68 9.56
C ILE A 90 -1.57 -2.36 9.25
N ALA A 91 -2.20 -1.21 9.56
CA ALA A 91 -1.54 0.08 9.44
C ALA A 91 -0.30 0.09 10.33
N SER A 92 0.86 0.28 9.70
CA SER A 92 2.13 0.35 10.42
C SER A 92 2.06 1.45 11.47
N PRO A 93 2.42 1.16 12.74
CA PRO A 93 2.66 2.21 13.71
C PRO A 93 3.69 3.17 13.13
N GLY A 94 3.48 4.46 13.36
CA GLY A 94 4.50 5.47 13.05
C GLY A 94 5.83 5.07 13.68
N LYS A 95 6.92 5.71 13.28
CA LYS A 95 8.26 5.38 13.78
C LYS A 95 8.24 5.04 15.27
N TRP A 96 8.73 3.87 15.62
CA TRP A 96 9.09 3.52 16.98
C TRP A 96 10.03 4.61 17.48
N THR A 97 9.51 5.51 18.29
CA THR A 97 10.31 6.52 18.96
C THR A 97 10.92 5.91 20.20
N ASP A 98 11.77 6.64 20.89
CA ASP A 98 12.56 6.22 22.06
C ASP A 98 11.76 5.52 23.18
N ASN A 99 10.44 5.51 23.10
CA ASN A 99 9.56 4.79 24.03
C ASN A 99 8.48 4.02 23.27
N PRO A 100 8.65 2.70 23.05
CA PRO A 100 7.68 1.85 22.35
C PRO A 100 6.32 1.79 23.06
N VAL A 101 6.29 1.89 24.38
CA VAL A 101 5.04 1.91 25.16
C VAL A 101 4.24 3.18 24.84
N LYS A 102 4.90 4.33 24.71
CA LYS A 102 4.25 5.59 24.35
C LYS A 102 3.70 5.58 22.93
N SER A 103 4.34 4.84 22.01
CA SER A 103 3.82 4.63 20.64
C SER A 103 2.58 3.74 20.62
N MET A 104 2.43 2.82 21.57
CA MET A 104 1.25 1.98 21.75
C MET A 104 0.04 2.73 22.33
N PHE A 105 0.28 3.74 23.15
CA PHE A 105 -0.73 4.44 23.94
C PHE A 105 -0.84 5.95 23.58
N THR A 106 -0.49 6.34 22.37
CA THR A 106 -0.65 7.72 21.90
C THR A 106 -2.14 8.07 21.83
N SER A 107 -2.55 9.09 22.59
CA SER A 107 -3.91 9.64 22.51
C SER A 107 -4.16 10.32 21.16
N GLN A 108 -5.44 10.49 20.79
CA GLN A 108 -5.81 11.19 19.56
C GLN A 108 -5.25 12.62 19.55
N ALA A 109 -5.32 13.33 20.67
CA ALA A 109 -4.81 14.70 20.81
C ALA A 109 -3.29 14.78 20.58
N GLU A 110 -2.51 13.83 21.12
CA GLU A 110 -1.06 13.76 20.90
C GLU A 110 -0.73 13.39 19.44
N ALA A 111 -1.52 12.52 18.81
CA ALA A 111 -1.39 12.19 17.41
C ALA A 111 -1.65 13.42 16.52
N ASP A 112 -2.69 14.19 16.82
CA ASP A 112 -3.05 15.41 16.09
C ASP A 112 -1.98 16.50 16.24
N ALA A 113 -1.44 16.69 17.44
CA ALA A 113 -0.34 17.62 17.67
C ALA A 113 0.92 17.26 16.89
N LYS A 114 1.30 15.97 16.87
CA LYS A 114 2.44 15.50 16.09
C LYS A 114 2.22 15.64 14.57
N ASN A 115 0.97 15.53 14.11
CA ASN A 115 0.64 15.59 12.70
C ASN A 115 0.42 17.02 12.18
N ALA A 116 0.29 18.03 13.03
CA ALA A 116 0.11 19.42 12.60
C ALA A 116 1.25 19.89 11.66
N ALA A 117 2.51 19.67 12.04
CA ALA A 117 3.67 20.00 11.20
C ALA A 117 3.74 19.16 9.90
N ASN A 118 3.23 17.92 9.93
CA ASN A 118 3.16 17.08 8.73
C ASN A 118 2.05 17.54 7.79
N LYS A 119 0.97 18.15 8.30
CA LYS A 119 -0.13 18.68 7.51
C LYS A 119 0.34 19.85 6.63
N GLU A 120 1.10 20.78 7.18
CA GLU A 120 1.70 21.89 6.42
C GLU A 120 2.61 21.36 5.29
N LYS A 121 3.47 20.38 5.60
CA LYS A 121 4.32 19.73 4.59
C LYS A 121 3.52 19.02 3.51
N ALA A 122 2.39 18.42 3.87
CA ALA A 122 1.50 17.75 2.92
C ALA A 122 0.83 18.76 1.98
N GLU A 123 0.41 19.92 2.48
CA GLU A 123 -0.18 20.98 1.68
C GLU A 123 0.85 21.60 0.71
N ALA A 124 2.07 21.88 1.20
CA ALA A 124 3.15 22.36 0.35
C ALA A 124 3.51 21.34 -0.76
N ALA A 125 3.54 20.04 -0.43
CA ALA A 125 3.80 19.00 -1.41
C ALA A 125 2.67 18.84 -2.45
N LYS A 126 1.40 19.06 -2.05
CA LYS A 126 0.26 19.10 -2.97
C LYS A 126 0.36 20.29 -3.93
N ALA A 127 0.61 21.49 -3.41
CA ALA A 127 0.79 22.69 -4.25
C ALA A 127 1.92 22.50 -5.27
N LYS A 128 3.03 21.88 -4.87
CA LYS A 128 4.11 21.52 -5.79
C LYS A 128 3.67 20.51 -6.85
N ALA A 129 2.88 19.51 -6.49
CA ALA A 129 2.35 18.54 -7.44
C ALA A 129 1.40 19.19 -8.46
N GLU A 130 0.57 20.13 -8.04
CA GLU A 130 -0.33 20.90 -8.92
C GLU A 130 0.44 21.79 -9.89
N SER A 131 1.44 22.52 -9.41
CA SER A 131 2.30 23.36 -10.29
C SER A 131 3.08 22.50 -11.29
N SER A 132 3.61 21.37 -10.86
CA SER A 132 4.30 20.43 -11.75
C SER A 132 3.35 19.79 -12.77
N PHE A 133 2.08 19.60 -12.41
CA PHE A 133 1.05 19.12 -13.34
C PHE A 133 0.77 20.13 -14.44
N ALA A 134 0.59 21.40 -14.09
CA ALA A 134 0.38 22.46 -15.07
C ALA A 134 1.56 22.58 -16.04
N ALA A 135 2.80 22.47 -15.53
CA ALA A 135 4.00 22.48 -16.37
C ALA A 135 4.05 21.26 -17.31
N ALA A 136 3.70 20.07 -16.81
CA ALA A 136 3.63 18.85 -17.61
C ALA A 136 2.57 18.95 -18.72
N GLN A 137 1.39 19.51 -18.41
CA GLN A 137 0.34 19.75 -19.41
C GLN A 137 0.78 20.72 -20.51
N ALA A 138 1.45 21.80 -20.15
CA ALA A 138 1.95 22.76 -21.12
C ALA A 138 3.02 22.16 -22.03
N ALA A 139 3.97 21.40 -21.47
CA ALA A 139 5.01 20.74 -22.24
C ALA A 139 4.44 19.62 -23.17
N GLU A 140 3.50 18.81 -22.67
CA GLU A 140 2.84 17.78 -23.48
C GLU A 140 2.02 18.39 -24.61
N LYS A 141 1.35 19.52 -24.35
CA LYS A 141 0.60 20.24 -25.39
C LYS A 141 1.51 20.69 -26.53
N LEU A 142 2.67 21.27 -26.23
CA LEU A 142 3.64 21.68 -27.25
C LEU A 142 4.13 20.49 -28.08
N ALA A 143 4.41 19.36 -27.45
CA ALA A 143 4.79 18.14 -28.14
C ALA A 143 3.65 17.60 -29.03
N ALA A 144 2.40 17.66 -28.55
CA ALA A 144 1.20 17.24 -29.28
C ALA A 144 0.91 18.14 -30.47
N ASP A 145 1.05 19.47 -30.32
CA ASP A 145 0.87 20.45 -31.40
C ASP A 145 1.90 20.24 -32.52
N ALA A 146 3.09 19.75 -32.19
CA ALA A 146 4.12 19.30 -33.14
C ALA A 146 3.89 17.87 -33.66
N GLY A 147 2.77 17.22 -33.32
CA GLY A 147 2.45 15.86 -33.73
C GLY A 147 3.42 14.82 -33.21
N TYR A 148 4.09 15.09 -32.08
CA TYR A 148 5.12 14.24 -31.42
C TYR A 148 6.34 13.92 -32.33
N LYS A 149 6.60 14.76 -33.33
CA LYS A 149 7.69 14.56 -34.29
C LYS A 149 8.99 15.28 -33.88
N ASP A 150 8.89 16.28 -32.99
CA ASP A 150 10.02 17.02 -32.49
C ASP A 150 10.62 16.32 -31.27
N ALA A 151 11.84 15.79 -31.42
CA ALA A 151 12.53 15.07 -30.36
C ALA A 151 12.86 15.94 -29.13
N SER A 152 13.09 17.25 -29.32
CA SER A 152 13.38 18.19 -28.25
C SER A 152 12.13 18.44 -27.40
N LEU A 153 11.00 18.68 -28.04
CA LEU A 153 9.70 18.87 -27.35
C LEU A 153 9.26 17.58 -26.64
N ASN A 154 9.48 16.42 -27.25
CA ASN A 154 9.19 15.14 -26.64
C ASN A 154 10.02 14.90 -25.38
N THR A 155 11.32 15.20 -25.42
CA THR A 155 12.20 15.06 -24.26
C THR A 155 11.79 16.03 -23.14
N ALA A 156 11.44 17.27 -23.47
CA ALA A 156 10.95 18.26 -22.51
C ALA A 156 9.63 17.82 -21.86
N ALA A 157 8.69 17.30 -22.64
CA ALA A 157 7.42 16.77 -22.13
C ALA A 157 7.62 15.56 -21.22
N GLU A 158 8.47 14.61 -21.62
CA GLU A 158 8.80 13.45 -20.79
C GLU A 158 9.41 13.83 -19.45
N ALA A 159 10.36 14.79 -19.46
CA ALA A 159 10.98 15.30 -18.24
C ALA A 159 9.95 15.97 -17.32
N ALA A 160 9.11 16.85 -17.85
CA ALA A 160 8.07 17.52 -17.07
C ALA A 160 7.04 16.53 -16.50
N ILE A 161 6.63 15.52 -17.24
CA ILE A 161 5.74 14.46 -16.77
C ILE A 161 6.39 13.61 -15.68
N LYS A 162 7.68 13.31 -15.80
CA LYS A 162 8.44 12.59 -14.77
C LYS A 162 8.53 13.39 -13.48
N ASP A 163 8.77 14.69 -13.56
CA ASP A 163 8.80 15.59 -12.41
C ASP A 163 7.42 15.68 -11.73
N TRP A 164 6.35 15.80 -12.50
CA TRP A 164 4.99 15.72 -11.97
C TRP A 164 4.70 14.39 -11.27
N THR A 165 5.04 13.26 -11.86
CA THR A 165 4.79 11.94 -11.26
C THR A 165 5.54 11.77 -9.95
N LYS A 166 6.77 12.31 -9.86
CA LYS A 166 7.56 12.35 -8.62
C LYS A 166 6.90 13.25 -7.58
N ALA A 167 6.52 14.48 -7.95
CA ALA A 167 5.86 15.40 -7.04
C ALA A 167 4.52 14.84 -6.51
N LYS A 168 3.73 14.18 -7.37
CA LYS A 168 2.50 13.45 -6.99
C LYS A 168 2.77 12.33 -5.99
N ALA A 169 3.81 11.54 -6.20
CA ALA A 169 4.20 10.47 -5.27
C ALA A 169 4.65 11.05 -3.91
N ASP A 170 5.41 12.15 -3.91
CA ASP A 170 5.87 12.82 -2.70
C ASP A 170 4.68 13.47 -1.95
N ALA A 171 3.73 14.07 -2.64
CA ALA A 171 2.48 14.58 -2.06
C ALA A 171 1.64 13.47 -1.42
N SER A 172 1.55 12.31 -2.06
CA SER A 172 0.87 11.14 -1.51
C SER A 172 1.53 10.63 -0.23
N LYS A 173 2.87 10.54 -0.21
CA LYS A 173 3.65 10.15 0.99
C LYS A 173 3.50 11.17 2.12
N ALA A 174 3.56 12.45 1.81
CA ALA A 174 3.37 13.52 2.80
C ALA A 174 1.96 13.50 3.38
N SER A 175 0.94 13.33 2.54
CA SER A 175 -0.47 13.20 2.96
C SER A 175 -0.70 11.97 3.83
N ALA A 176 -0.04 10.86 3.55
CA ALA A 176 -0.12 9.64 4.37
C ALA A 176 0.49 9.88 5.77
N LYS A 177 1.60 10.63 5.86
CA LYS A 177 2.23 10.99 7.14
C LYS A 177 1.42 12.01 7.96
N ALA A 178 0.57 12.79 7.31
CA ALA A 178 -0.27 13.80 7.95
C ALA A 178 -1.60 13.24 8.49
N LYS A 179 -1.90 11.94 8.25
CA LYS A 179 -3.10 11.30 8.81
C LYS A 179 -2.86 10.97 10.28
N PRO A 180 -3.77 11.39 11.19
CA PRO A 180 -3.69 10.99 12.58
C PRO A 180 -3.83 9.47 12.70
N VAL A 181 -2.95 8.84 13.46
CA VAL A 181 -2.97 7.40 13.71
C VAL A 181 -3.23 7.18 15.19
N ASN A 182 -4.40 6.64 15.52
CA ASN A 182 -4.71 6.18 16.87
C ASN A 182 -4.45 4.67 16.94
N LEU A 183 -3.41 4.27 17.66
CA LEU A 183 -2.97 2.89 17.81
C LEU A 183 -3.47 2.24 19.12
N PHE A 184 -4.18 3.01 19.95
CA PHE A 184 -4.58 2.56 21.30
C PHE A 184 -5.37 1.26 21.31
N THR A 185 -6.28 1.06 20.34
CA THR A 185 -7.10 -0.16 20.26
C THR A 185 -6.56 -1.20 19.29
N THR A 186 -5.86 -0.78 18.26
CA THR A 186 -5.43 -1.64 17.15
C THR A 186 -4.23 -2.50 17.52
N LEU A 187 -3.27 -1.95 18.24
CA LEU A 187 -2.02 -2.67 18.58
C LEU A 187 -2.23 -3.79 19.61
N PRO A 188 -2.96 -3.58 20.73
CA PRO A 188 -3.30 -4.66 21.65
C PRO A 188 -4.07 -5.79 20.98
N LEU A 189 -5.03 -5.45 20.09
CA LEU A 189 -5.80 -6.44 19.35
C LEU A 189 -4.92 -7.24 18.38
N LEU A 190 -3.97 -6.59 17.71
CA LEU A 190 -2.99 -7.23 16.84
C LEU A 190 -2.11 -8.20 17.64
N MET A 191 -1.61 -7.78 18.80
CA MET A 191 -0.81 -8.64 19.68
C MET A 191 -1.59 -9.87 20.13
N VAL A 192 -2.87 -9.72 20.50
CA VAL A 192 -3.74 -10.84 20.86
C VAL A 192 -3.97 -11.77 19.68
N ALA A 193 -4.22 -11.22 18.49
CA ALA A 193 -4.41 -12.03 17.28
C ALA A 193 -3.15 -12.85 16.94
N PHE A 194 -1.95 -12.25 17.02
CA PHE A 194 -0.69 -12.98 16.83
C PHE A 194 -0.46 -14.03 17.91
N ALA A 195 -0.72 -13.70 19.18
CA ALA A 195 -0.58 -14.65 20.27
C ALA A 195 -1.48 -15.88 20.10
N LEU A 196 -2.74 -15.66 19.69
CA LEU A 196 -3.67 -16.74 19.37
C LEU A 196 -3.19 -17.57 18.18
N PHE A 197 -2.73 -16.91 17.11
CA PHE A 197 -2.26 -17.57 15.91
C PHE A 197 -1.02 -18.44 16.20
N PHE A 198 -0.02 -17.89 16.88
CA PHE A 198 1.17 -18.62 17.29
C PHE A 198 0.84 -19.72 18.29
N GLY A 199 -0.10 -19.46 19.24
CA GLY A 199 -0.58 -20.45 20.21
C GLY A 199 -1.21 -21.68 19.52
N ILE A 200 -2.03 -21.46 18.49
CA ILE A 200 -2.61 -22.53 17.68
C ILE A 200 -1.51 -23.31 16.95
N GLY A 201 -0.53 -22.60 16.35
CA GLY A 201 0.60 -23.24 15.67
C GLY A 201 1.39 -24.14 16.61
N ILE A 202 1.75 -23.65 17.81
CA ILE A 202 2.48 -24.41 18.83
C ILE A 202 1.68 -25.64 19.30
N PHE A 203 0.36 -25.47 19.50
CA PHE A 203 -0.52 -26.56 19.88
C PHE A 203 -0.59 -27.67 18.83
N VAL A 204 -0.73 -27.30 17.55
CA VAL A 204 -0.77 -28.26 16.42
C VAL A 204 0.57 -28.97 16.23
N MET A 205 1.69 -28.28 16.49
CA MET A 205 3.04 -28.88 16.50
C MET A 205 3.26 -29.85 17.67
N GLY A 206 2.29 -29.97 18.59
CA GLY A 206 2.36 -30.88 19.73
C GLY A 206 3.34 -30.41 20.81
N GLN A 207 3.67 -29.13 20.84
CA GLN A 207 4.50 -28.54 21.90
C GLN A 207 3.65 -28.05 23.07
N ASN A 208 4.12 -28.25 24.29
CA ASN A 208 3.42 -27.77 25.48
C ASN A 208 3.64 -26.25 25.67
N LEU A 209 2.58 -25.46 25.46
CA LEU A 209 2.54 -24.00 25.66
C LEU A 209 3.25 -23.49 26.93
N PRO A 210 3.09 -24.11 28.12
CA PRO A 210 3.74 -23.63 29.34
C PRO A 210 5.28 -23.67 29.28
N LYS A 211 5.85 -24.67 28.60
CA LYS A 211 7.31 -24.81 28.48
C LYS A 211 7.92 -23.78 27.54
N TRP A 212 7.20 -23.40 26.49
CA TRP A 212 7.66 -22.38 25.55
C TRP A 212 7.65 -20.98 26.19
N ALA A 213 6.60 -20.62 26.91
CA ALA A 213 6.50 -19.33 27.60
C ALA A 213 7.56 -19.12 28.69
N CYS A 214 7.98 -20.18 29.37
CA CYS A 214 9.05 -20.14 30.38
C CYS A 214 10.46 -20.22 29.77
N SER A 215 10.63 -20.73 28.56
CA SER A 215 11.93 -20.87 27.89
C SER A 215 12.41 -19.60 27.19
N SER A 216 11.54 -18.60 26.99
CA SER A 216 11.86 -17.32 26.34
C SER A 216 12.39 -16.24 27.30
N SER A 217 12.72 -16.59 28.54
CA SER A 217 13.40 -15.68 29.49
C SER A 217 14.93 -15.84 29.37
N TRP A 218 15.49 -15.27 28.29
CA TRP A 218 16.91 -14.94 28.14
C TRP A 218 17.06 -13.58 27.54
#